data_29699580253571da03f5af6408359db9
#
_entry.id   29699580253571da03f5af6408359db9
#
_cell.length_a   1.000
_cell.length_b   1.000
_cell.length_c   1.000
_cell.angle_alpha   90.00
_cell.angle_beta   90.00
_cell.angle_gamma   90.00
#
_symmetry.space_group_name_H-M   'P 1'
#
loop_
_entity.id
_entity.type
_entity.pdbx_description
1 polymer ?
#
loop_
_entity_poly.entity_id
_entity_poly.type
_entity_poly.pdbx_seq_one_letter_code
_entity_poly.pdbx_strand_id
1 'polypeptide(L)'
;MTWKTSLLILFATLMVVFVPLSAYAGVDDGTLRKITSDGQYDIGMTWQPAGPLQPGIEYLFNFEVREGMSQKNIEDASFNFDVVKDGAVIDTTSSSGTLTKTISFEEPGLVNLLLTDVNSSTQQVDFTFPVGNEKSSKNGMSFAMKNYNAEPKIFFCGSAKDLATCLDKEITGETSWWGKKTIMIYAPGWNVDSEKRDRIGATAESALTITSRGDGNKNAELGICNDSNSEGLIETDPNSGVFYGRLKFSAMDHDMNNDGIKETKLGGTSCKNSPFDEYAKIETGRDGAVTVNWEYNPEDNKVVTKTLTYGWSIASIEFLEDEYPLDGKTKVQFKLNEKDLGDMPKDKVDLNYRVWSDSDLAGILVEATQDGNWKQKKPYFFYIQDHEESNGDNLYAQEGDTLYVEYVDTTLPAIGPNGEQWSKSDTLDIIATTSVTSGYPYITLR
;
A
#
# COMPACT_ATOMS: atom_id res chain seq x y z
N MET A 1 60.31 -59.93 -12.82
CA MET A 1 59.20 -60.15 -13.75
C MET A 1 57.93 -59.67 -13.07
N THR A 2 57.53 -58.43 -13.28
CA THR A 2 56.34 -57.83 -12.70
C THR A 2 55.61 -57.03 -13.78
N TRP A 3 54.46 -57.52 -14.17
CA TRP A 3 53.56 -56.85 -15.10
C TRP A 3 52.76 -55.77 -14.34
N LYS A 4 52.87 -54.54 -14.82
CA LYS A 4 52.01 -53.42 -14.41
C LYS A 4 50.88 -53.29 -15.43
N THR A 5 49.67 -53.60 -15.06
CA THR A 5 48.48 -53.30 -15.81
C THR A 5 48.08 -51.84 -15.52
N SER A 6 48.16 -51.01 -16.55
CA SER A 6 47.66 -49.62 -16.50
C SER A 6 46.15 -49.63 -16.80
N LEU A 7 45.34 -49.24 -15.81
CA LEU A 7 43.92 -49.00 -15.96
C LEU A 7 43.70 -47.60 -16.49
N LEU A 8 43.26 -47.47 -17.72
CA LEU A 8 42.88 -46.20 -18.34
C LEU A 8 41.44 -45.89 -17.92
N ILE A 9 41.25 -44.97 -16.97
CA ILE A 9 39.97 -44.44 -16.62
C ILE A 9 39.62 -43.30 -17.56
N LEU A 10 38.66 -43.56 -18.45
CA LEU A 10 38.08 -42.56 -19.35
C LEU A 10 37.11 -41.69 -18.55
N PHE A 11 37.56 -40.49 -18.14
CA PHE A 11 36.68 -39.44 -17.61
C PHE A 11 35.90 -38.82 -18.78
N ALA A 12 34.63 -39.22 -18.93
CA ALA A 12 33.69 -38.49 -19.74
C ALA A 12 33.32 -37.22 -18.95
N THR A 13 33.93 -36.09 -19.24
CA THR A 13 33.52 -34.79 -18.74
C THR A 13 32.19 -34.42 -19.42
N LEU A 14 31.10 -34.62 -18.70
CA LEU A 14 29.82 -34.06 -19.04
C LEU A 14 29.91 -32.54 -18.88
N MET A 15 30.16 -31.81 -19.98
CA MET A 15 30.04 -30.37 -20.02
C MET A 15 28.54 -30.04 -19.85
N VAL A 16 28.13 -29.79 -18.64
CA VAL A 16 26.87 -29.10 -18.39
C VAL A 16 27.11 -27.65 -18.78
N VAL A 17 26.58 -27.30 -19.95
CA VAL A 17 26.52 -25.89 -20.37
C VAL A 17 25.53 -25.22 -19.46
N PHE A 18 26.02 -24.51 -18.45
CA PHE A 18 25.21 -23.56 -17.71
C PHE A 18 24.86 -22.40 -18.66
N VAL A 19 23.72 -22.48 -19.31
CA VAL A 19 23.10 -21.30 -19.91
C VAL A 19 22.57 -20.46 -18.72
N PRO A 20 22.99 -19.21 -18.58
CA PRO A 20 22.45 -18.40 -17.49
C PRO A 20 20.94 -18.26 -17.66
N LEU A 21 20.21 -18.70 -16.67
CA LEU A 21 18.74 -18.62 -16.57
C LEU A 21 18.24 -17.15 -16.44
N SER A 22 19.08 -16.17 -16.67
CA SER A 22 18.82 -14.76 -16.42
C SER A 22 17.97 -14.04 -17.48
N ALA A 23 17.47 -14.75 -18.49
CA ALA A 23 16.65 -14.15 -19.55
C ALA A 23 15.13 -14.26 -19.33
N TYR A 24 14.69 -14.95 -18.27
CA TYR A 24 13.26 -15.18 -18.00
C TYR A 24 12.89 -14.97 -16.52
N ALA A 25 13.62 -14.13 -15.84
CA ALA A 25 13.33 -13.85 -14.43
C ALA A 25 12.34 -12.69 -14.29
N GLY A 26 11.07 -12.98 -14.47
CA GLY A 26 9.99 -12.03 -14.18
C GLY A 26 9.11 -12.44 -13.01
N VAL A 27 9.19 -13.72 -12.54
CA VAL A 27 8.38 -14.20 -11.42
C VAL A 27 9.16 -15.25 -10.64
N ASP A 28 9.05 -15.23 -9.33
CA ASP A 28 9.75 -16.16 -8.41
C ASP A 28 9.44 -17.64 -8.66
N ASP A 29 8.38 -17.97 -9.42
CA ASP A 29 7.93 -19.32 -9.74
C ASP A 29 8.17 -19.76 -11.21
N GLY A 30 8.78 -18.91 -12.04
CA GLY A 30 9.02 -19.19 -13.46
C GLY A 30 7.79 -19.07 -14.37
N THR A 31 6.69 -18.46 -13.88
CA THR A 31 5.45 -18.24 -14.64
C THR A 31 5.54 -16.91 -15.40
N LEU A 32 5.38 -16.92 -16.73
CA LEU A 32 5.16 -15.70 -17.50
C LEU A 32 3.71 -15.27 -17.36
N ARG A 33 3.49 -13.97 -17.13
CA ARG A 33 2.15 -13.41 -16.96
C ARG A 33 1.88 -12.28 -17.94
N LYS A 34 0.66 -12.26 -18.46
CA LYS A 34 0.14 -11.12 -19.22
C LYS A 34 -1.30 -10.84 -18.84
N ILE A 35 -1.62 -9.56 -18.79
CA ILE A 35 -2.96 -9.09 -18.45
C ILE A 35 -3.69 -8.73 -19.74
N THR A 36 -4.97 -9.08 -19.85
CA THR A 36 -5.83 -8.66 -20.96
C THR A 36 -5.88 -7.13 -21.04
N SER A 37 -6.04 -6.60 -22.26
CA SER A 37 -5.99 -5.15 -22.47
C SER A 37 -7.09 -4.36 -21.74
N ASP A 38 -8.18 -5.01 -21.35
CA ASP A 38 -9.23 -4.45 -20.50
C ASP A 38 -8.96 -4.60 -18.99
N GLY A 39 -7.87 -5.27 -18.64
CA GLY A 39 -7.48 -5.48 -17.25
C GLY A 39 -8.31 -6.49 -16.47
N GLN A 40 -9.22 -7.22 -17.11
CA GLN A 40 -10.11 -8.14 -16.43
C GLN A 40 -9.45 -9.45 -16.02
N TYR A 41 -8.52 -9.93 -16.86
CA TYR A 41 -7.87 -11.22 -16.66
C TYR A 41 -6.35 -11.12 -16.68
N ASP A 42 -5.70 -11.86 -15.77
CA ASP A 42 -4.26 -12.10 -15.72
C ASP A 42 -4.00 -13.54 -16.12
N ILE A 43 -3.29 -13.75 -17.23
CA ILE A 43 -2.99 -15.04 -17.80
C ILE A 43 -1.56 -15.43 -17.42
N GLY A 44 -1.40 -16.50 -16.64
CA GLY A 44 -0.13 -17.12 -16.32
C GLY A 44 0.19 -18.26 -17.26
N MET A 45 1.45 -18.36 -17.69
CA MET A 45 1.93 -19.45 -18.55
C MET A 45 3.26 -20.00 -18.06
N THR A 46 3.37 -21.31 -18.02
CA THR A 46 4.61 -22.05 -17.77
C THR A 46 4.81 -23.12 -18.83
N TRP A 47 6.03 -23.60 -19.04
CA TRP A 47 6.30 -24.74 -19.91
C TRP A 47 7.38 -25.66 -19.36
N GLN A 48 7.35 -26.91 -19.79
CA GLN A 48 8.33 -27.93 -19.46
C GLN A 48 8.75 -28.70 -20.73
N PRO A 49 10.05 -29.00 -20.93
CA PRO A 49 11.17 -28.64 -20.06
C PRO A 49 11.39 -27.14 -20.02
N ALA A 50 11.84 -26.63 -18.86
CA ALA A 50 12.12 -25.21 -18.69
C ALA A 50 13.34 -24.79 -19.56
N GLY A 51 13.32 -23.52 -20.02
CA GLY A 51 14.39 -22.94 -20.82
C GLY A 51 13.91 -22.49 -22.20
N PRO A 52 14.85 -22.00 -23.06
CA PRO A 52 14.53 -21.54 -24.41
C PRO A 52 13.92 -22.67 -25.26
N LEU A 53 12.92 -22.32 -26.05
CA LEU A 53 12.27 -23.27 -26.95
C LEU A 53 13.26 -23.69 -28.06
N GLN A 54 13.37 -25.01 -28.30
CA GLN A 54 14.27 -25.57 -29.28
C GLN A 54 13.47 -26.39 -30.31
N PRO A 55 13.88 -26.42 -31.58
CA PRO A 55 13.27 -27.28 -32.60
C PRO A 55 13.36 -28.76 -32.23
N GLY A 56 12.32 -29.53 -32.53
CA GLY A 56 12.27 -30.97 -32.32
C GLY A 56 12.06 -31.42 -30.86
N ILE A 57 11.83 -30.48 -29.93
CA ILE A 57 11.51 -30.77 -28.53
C ILE A 57 10.02 -30.55 -28.28
N GLU A 58 9.41 -31.50 -27.60
CA GLU A 58 8.04 -31.37 -27.08
C GLU A 58 8.03 -30.54 -25.80
N TYR A 59 7.19 -29.53 -25.75
CA TYR A 59 6.96 -28.68 -24.59
C TYR A 59 5.54 -28.82 -24.09
N LEU A 60 5.40 -29.03 -22.79
CA LEU A 60 4.13 -29.03 -22.09
C LEU A 60 3.86 -27.63 -21.57
N PHE A 61 2.94 -26.90 -22.21
CA PHE A 61 2.50 -25.59 -21.77
C PHE A 61 1.32 -25.71 -20.80
N ASN A 62 1.38 -24.98 -19.69
CA ASN A 62 0.29 -24.87 -18.73
C ASN A 62 -0.14 -23.42 -18.64
N PHE A 63 -1.44 -23.17 -18.71
CA PHE A 63 -2.04 -21.86 -18.60
C PHE A 63 -2.93 -21.79 -17.36
N GLU A 64 -2.88 -20.69 -16.65
CA GLU A 64 -3.78 -20.34 -15.57
C GLU A 64 -4.40 -18.97 -15.83
N VAL A 65 -5.66 -18.80 -15.46
CA VAL A 65 -6.38 -17.55 -15.59
C VAL A 65 -6.73 -17.04 -14.19
N ARG A 66 -6.41 -15.79 -13.93
CA ARG A 66 -6.79 -15.09 -12.70
C ARG A 66 -7.63 -13.86 -13.03
N GLU A 67 -8.45 -13.44 -12.08
CA GLU A 67 -9.08 -12.13 -12.15
C GLU A 67 -8.00 -11.04 -12.02
N GLY A 68 -7.93 -10.12 -12.97
CA GLY A 68 -6.83 -9.16 -13.07
C GLY A 68 -6.60 -8.31 -11.82
N MET A 69 -7.67 -7.86 -11.18
CA MET A 69 -7.55 -7.01 -10.00
C MET A 69 -7.37 -7.80 -8.70
N SER A 70 -8.17 -8.81 -8.47
CA SER A 70 -8.16 -9.57 -7.21
C SER A 70 -7.09 -10.64 -7.15
N GLN A 71 -6.47 -10.97 -8.30
CA GLN A 71 -5.52 -12.07 -8.48
C GLN A 71 -6.06 -13.45 -8.06
N LYS A 72 -7.38 -13.57 -7.99
CA LYS A 72 -8.05 -14.82 -7.67
C LYS A 72 -8.07 -15.74 -8.88
N ASN A 73 -7.66 -17.01 -8.69
CA ASN A 73 -7.73 -18.01 -9.74
C ASN A 73 -9.18 -18.25 -10.19
N ILE A 74 -9.37 -18.36 -11.51
CA ILE A 74 -10.63 -18.72 -12.16
C ILE A 74 -10.48 -20.14 -12.69
N GLU A 75 -10.99 -21.12 -11.95
CA GLU A 75 -10.82 -22.54 -12.27
C GLU A 75 -11.57 -22.96 -13.54
N ASP A 76 -12.69 -22.28 -13.85
CA ASP A 76 -13.56 -22.60 -14.98
C ASP A 76 -13.42 -21.62 -16.15
N ALA A 77 -12.26 -20.94 -16.27
CA ALA A 77 -12.04 -19.98 -17.33
C ALA A 77 -12.14 -20.65 -18.72
N SER A 78 -12.94 -20.11 -19.62
CA SER A 78 -13.01 -20.54 -21.02
C SER A 78 -12.15 -19.64 -21.90
N PHE A 79 -11.45 -20.20 -22.86
CA PHE A 79 -10.68 -19.43 -23.85
C PHE A 79 -10.37 -20.26 -25.10
N ASN A 80 -10.08 -19.58 -26.22
CA ASN A 80 -9.49 -20.20 -27.38
C ASN A 80 -7.98 -19.97 -27.37
N PHE A 81 -7.25 -20.98 -27.79
CA PHE A 81 -5.78 -20.97 -27.82
C PHE A 81 -5.28 -21.30 -29.22
N ASP A 82 -4.58 -20.38 -29.85
CA ASP A 82 -3.98 -20.54 -31.17
C ASP A 82 -2.47 -20.50 -31.07
N VAL A 83 -1.81 -21.40 -31.77
CA VAL A 83 -0.37 -21.37 -32.01
C VAL A 83 -0.12 -20.83 -33.39
N VAL A 84 0.50 -19.66 -33.45
CA VAL A 84 0.83 -18.98 -34.70
C VAL A 84 2.34 -19.03 -34.91
N LYS A 85 2.80 -19.59 -36.03
CA LYS A 85 4.22 -19.59 -36.42
C LYS A 85 4.39 -18.87 -37.75
N ASP A 86 5.30 -17.89 -37.76
CA ASP A 86 5.61 -17.07 -38.95
C ASP A 86 4.35 -16.49 -39.64
N GLY A 87 3.33 -16.12 -38.82
CA GLY A 87 2.07 -15.55 -39.26
C GLY A 87 1.00 -16.56 -39.69
N ALA A 88 1.27 -17.86 -39.65
CA ALA A 88 0.30 -18.92 -39.96
C ALA A 88 -0.15 -19.63 -38.66
N VAL A 89 -1.46 -19.83 -38.51
CA VAL A 89 -2.00 -20.66 -37.40
C VAL A 89 -1.66 -22.13 -37.67
N ILE A 90 -0.88 -22.74 -36.80
CA ILE A 90 -0.43 -24.15 -36.92
C ILE A 90 -1.21 -25.10 -35.99
N ASP A 91 -1.84 -24.58 -34.95
CA ASP A 91 -2.69 -25.33 -34.03
C ASP A 91 -3.73 -24.42 -33.38
N THR A 92 -4.93 -24.96 -33.14
CA THR A 92 -6.03 -24.24 -32.48
C THR A 92 -6.71 -25.19 -31.48
N THR A 93 -6.97 -24.71 -30.27
CA THR A 93 -7.66 -25.47 -29.23
C THR A 93 -8.58 -24.56 -28.43
N SER A 94 -9.81 -25.00 -28.14
CA SER A 94 -10.69 -24.36 -27.17
C SER A 94 -10.59 -25.09 -25.83
N SER A 95 -10.55 -24.37 -24.73
CA SER A 95 -10.47 -24.94 -23.40
C SER A 95 -11.47 -24.31 -22.44
N SER A 96 -11.83 -25.09 -21.41
CA SER A 96 -12.49 -24.58 -20.21
C SER A 96 -11.73 -25.10 -18.99
N GLY A 97 -11.34 -24.19 -18.09
CA GLY A 97 -10.49 -24.48 -16.95
C GLY A 97 -8.99 -24.35 -17.27
N THR A 98 -8.16 -25.04 -16.51
CA THR A 98 -6.71 -25.05 -16.73
C THR A 98 -6.38 -25.77 -18.04
N LEU A 99 -5.73 -25.09 -18.99
CA LEU A 99 -5.22 -25.71 -20.20
C LEU A 99 -3.81 -26.24 -20.01
N THR A 100 -3.66 -27.52 -20.32
CA THR A 100 -2.33 -28.14 -20.51
C THR A 100 -2.22 -28.60 -21.95
N LYS A 101 -1.25 -28.10 -22.69
CA LYS A 101 -1.09 -28.38 -24.13
C LYS A 101 0.35 -28.78 -24.44
N THR A 102 0.53 -29.91 -25.10
CA THR A 102 1.84 -30.33 -25.63
C THR A 102 2.01 -29.80 -27.04
N ILE A 103 3.11 -29.11 -27.29
CA ILE A 103 3.46 -28.51 -28.59
C ILE A 103 4.92 -28.82 -28.92
N SER A 104 5.18 -29.22 -30.14
CA SER A 104 6.55 -29.31 -30.69
C SER A 104 6.70 -28.40 -31.90
N PHE A 105 7.87 -27.81 -32.04
CA PHE A 105 8.23 -26.94 -33.13
C PHE A 105 9.32 -27.62 -33.95
N GLU A 106 9.02 -28.03 -35.18
CA GLU A 106 9.99 -28.77 -35.99
C GLU A 106 11.14 -27.90 -36.50
N GLU A 107 10.88 -26.61 -36.74
CA GLU A 107 11.82 -25.67 -37.32
C GLU A 107 12.01 -24.43 -36.45
N PRO A 108 13.18 -23.78 -36.51
CA PRO A 108 13.36 -22.46 -35.90
C PRO A 108 12.38 -21.43 -36.46
N GLY A 109 12.11 -20.39 -35.71
CA GLY A 109 11.23 -19.29 -36.13
C GLY A 109 10.60 -18.56 -34.96
N LEU A 110 9.77 -17.56 -35.28
CA LEU A 110 9.00 -16.84 -34.26
C LEU A 110 7.64 -17.48 -34.07
N VAL A 111 7.35 -17.84 -32.82
CA VAL A 111 6.07 -18.43 -32.44
C VAL A 111 5.30 -17.46 -31.54
N ASN A 112 4.03 -17.32 -31.84
CA ASN A 112 3.09 -16.56 -31.04
C ASN A 112 2.01 -17.48 -30.50
N LEU A 113 1.85 -17.54 -29.19
CA LEU A 113 0.79 -18.28 -28.50
C LEU A 113 -0.31 -17.27 -28.16
N LEU A 114 -1.43 -17.37 -28.83
CA LEU A 114 -2.53 -16.40 -28.76
C LEU A 114 -3.71 -16.99 -28.00
N LEU A 115 -4.12 -16.33 -26.92
CA LEU A 115 -5.34 -16.65 -26.18
C LEU A 115 -6.40 -15.60 -26.50
N THR A 116 -7.57 -16.04 -26.95
CA THR A 116 -8.71 -15.19 -27.30
C THR A 116 -9.97 -15.66 -26.59
N ASP A 117 -10.99 -14.80 -26.56
CA ASP A 117 -12.31 -15.08 -25.99
C ASP A 117 -12.28 -15.55 -24.53
N VAL A 118 -11.32 -15.03 -23.72
CA VAL A 118 -11.20 -15.37 -22.30
C VAL A 118 -12.50 -15.02 -21.58
N ASN A 119 -13.22 -16.03 -21.08
CA ASN A 119 -14.54 -15.90 -20.46
C ASN A 119 -15.54 -15.08 -21.31
N SER A 120 -15.55 -15.32 -22.62
CA SER A 120 -16.40 -14.60 -23.59
C SER A 120 -16.09 -13.10 -23.70
N SER A 121 -14.93 -12.66 -23.21
CA SER A 121 -14.44 -11.31 -23.50
C SER A 121 -13.87 -11.26 -24.93
N THR A 122 -13.97 -10.10 -25.57
CA THR A 122 -13.38 -9.90 -26.89
C THR A 122 -11.88 -9.64 -26.85
N GLN A 123 -11.27 -9.82 -25.70
CA GLN A 123 -9.87 -9.52 -25.43
C GLN A 123 -8.96 -10.69 -25.77
N GLN A 124 -7.73 -10.38 -26.12
CA GLN A 124 -6.70 -11.35 -26.42
C GLN A 124 -5.42 -11.10 -25.64
N VAL A 125 -4.68 -12.17 -25.42
CA VAL A 125 -3.33 -12.15 -24.86
C VAL A 125 -2.42 -12.97 -25.76
N ASP A 126 -1.25 -12.46 -26.10
CA ASP A 126 -0.27 -13.16 -26.92
C ASP A 126 1.05 -13.33 -26.16
N PHE A 127 1.69 -14.48 -26.33
CA PHE A 127 3.05 -14.75 -25.85
C PHE A 127 3.93 -15.07 -27.03
N THR A 128 4.95 -14.27 -27.29
CA THR A 128 5.83 -14.43 -28.44
C THR A 128 7.20 -14.94 -28.04
N PHE A 129 7.67 -16.01 -28.68
CA PHE A 129 8.95 -16.66 -28.38
C PHE A 129 9.74 -16.98 -29.65
N PRO A 130 11.06 -16.86 -29.60
CA PRO A 130 11.94 -17.46 -30.62
C PRO A 130 12.08 -18.96 -30.32
N VAL A 131 11.96 -19.79 -31.35
CA VAL A 131 12.32 -21.21 -31.34
C VAL A 131 13.67 -21.35 -32.03
N GLY A 132 14.64 -21.98 -31.35
CA GLY A 132 15.99 -22.18 -31.88
C GLY A 132 16.95 -21.01 -31.64
N ASN A 133 18.18 -21.15 -32.14
CA ASN A 133 19.27 -20.21 -31.94
C ASN A 133 19.25 -19.01 -32.91
N GLU A 134 18.09 -18.46 -33.20
CA GLU A 134 18.15 -17.14 -33.84
C GLU A 134 18.80 -16.18 -32.86
N LYS A 135 19.97 -15.66 -33.26
CA LYS A 135 20.54 -14.49 -32.60
C LYS A 135 19.46 -13.43 -32.61
N SER A 136 18.84 -13.17 -31.46
CA SER A 136 17.87 -12.11 -31.33
C SER A 136 18.50 -10.88 -31.97
N SER A 137 17.98 -10.44 -33.08
CA SER A 137 18.37 -9.15 -33.61
C SER A 137 18.06 -8.19 -32.47
N LYS A 138 18.95 -7.29 -32.12
CA LYS A 138 18.79 -6.28 -31.07
C LYS A 138 17.54 -5.40 -31.23
N ASN A 139 16.74 -5.65 -32.26
CA ASN A 139 15.52 -4.96 -32.65
C ASN A 139 14.24 -5.81 -32.50
N GLY A 140 14.32 -7.01 -31.93
CA GLY A 140 13.17 -7.91 -31.73
C GLY A 140 12.51 -7.80 -30.38
N MET A 141 12.61 -6.68 -29.67
CA MET A 141 11.72 -6.39 -28.56
C MET A 141 10.30 -6.15 -29.14
N SER A 142 9.41 -7.08 -28.91
CA SER A 142 7.98 -6.85 -29.06
C SER A 142 7.58 -5.82 -28.03
N PHE A 143 7.71 -4.54 -28.34
CA PHE A 143 7.04 -3.50 -27.58
C PHE A 143 5.56 -3.68 -27.86
N ALA A 144 4.81 -4.13 -26.87
CA ALA A 144 3.37 -4.03 -26.96
C ALA A 144 3.04 -2.56 -27.19
N MET A 145 2.24 -2.26 -28.19
CA MET A 145 1.78 -0.88 -28.39
C MET A 145 0.91 -0.51 -27.19
N LYS A 146 1.12 0.68 -26.64
CA LYS A 146 0.28 1.21 -25.55
C LYS A 146 -1.18 1.08 -25.95
N ASN A 147 -1.96 0.39 -25.14
CA ASN A 147 -3.39 0.25 -25.37
C ASN A 147 -4.17 1.22 -24.49
N TYR A 148 -4.53 2.36 -25.03
CA TYR A 148 -5.28 3.39 -24.34
C TYR A 148 -6.79 3.10 -24.17
N ASN A 149 -7.28 1.95 -24.64
CA ASN A 149 -8.72 1.64 -24.57
C ASN A 149 -9.15 1.17 -23.16
N ALA A 150 -8.23 0.58 -22.38
CA ALA A 150 -8.50 0.21 -21.00
C ALA A 150 -8.36 1.44 -20.10
N GLU A 151 -9.46 1.82 -19.44
CA GLU A 151 -9.43 2.90 -18.46
C GLU A 151 -8.65 2.47 -17.20
N PRO A 152 -7.60 3.21 -16.83
CA PRO A 152 -6.84 2.90 -15.63
C PRO A 152 -7.65 3.14 -14.36
N LYS A 153 -7.23 2.48 -13.26
CA LYS A 153 -7.82 2.67 -11.93
C LYS A 153 -6.76 3.15 -10.95
N ILE A 154 -7.08 4.18 -10.19
CA ILE A 154 -6.19 4.77 -9.18
C ILE A 154 -6.67 4.37 -7.79
N PHE A 155 -5.73 3.94 -6.93
CA PHE A 155 -5.96 3.58 -5.54
C PHE A 155 -5.03 4.37 -4.64
N PHE A 156 -5.54 4.79 -3.48
CA PHE A 156 -4.74 5.24 -2.35
C PHE A 156 -4.73 4.15 -1.30
N CYS A 157 -3.57 3.79 -0.82
CA CYS A 157 -3.44 2.77 0.21
C CYS A 157 -2.47 3.21 1.29
N GLY A 158 -2.52 2.52 2.41
CA GLY A 158 -1.46 2.56 3.40
C GLY A 158 -0.14 2.05 2.80
N SER A 159 0.76 1.55 3.62
CA SER A 159 1.99 0.93 3.09
C SER A 159 1.66 -0.37 2.35
N ALA A 160 1.76 -0.35 1.04
CA ALA A 160 1.56 -1.51 0.16
C ALA A 160 2.67 -1.58 -0.89
N LYS A 161 3.00 -2.78 -1.33
CA LYS A 161 4.02 -3.02 -2.38
C LYS A 161 3.43 -3.71 -3.62
N ASP A 162 2.24 -4.25 -3.51
CA ASP A 162 1.50 -4.96 -4.54
C ASP A 162 0.02 -4.59 -4.50
N LEU A 163 -0.71 -4.88 -5.57
CA LEU A 163 -2.10 -4.50 -5.73
C LEU A 163 -3.02 -5.19 -4.71
N ALA A 164 -2.82 -6.46 -4.43
CA ALA A 164 -3.66 -7.20 -3.48
C ALA A 164 -3.56 -6.60 -2.07
N THR A 165 -2.33 -6.34 -1.60
CA THR A 165 -2.10 -5.64 -0.33
C THR A 165 -2.67 -4.23 -0.33
N CYS A 166 -2.67 -3.55 -1.48
CA CYS A 166 -3.25 -2.21 -1.60
C CYS A 166 -4.76 -2.25 -1.48
N LEU A 167 -5.43 -3.17 -2.15
CA LEU A 167 -6.88 -3.32 -2.08
C LEU A 167 -7.36 -3.66 -0.66
N ASP A 168 -6.64 -4.53 0.06
CA ASP A 168 -6.94 -4.85 1.47
C ASP A 168 -6.78 -3.63 2.39
N LYS A 169 -5.96 -2.66 2.00
CA LYS A 169 -5.64 -1.45 2.78
C LYS A 169 -6.03 -0.17 2.04
N GLU A 170 -6.96 -0.28 1.11
CA GLU A 170 -7.44 0.89 0.37
C GLU A 170 -8.04 1.91 1.33
N ILE A 171 -7.65 3.16 1.13
CA ILE A 171 -8.19 4.28 1.86
C ILE A 171 -9.38 4.82 1.06
N THR A 172 -10.58 4.46 1.47
CA THR A 172 -11.84 4.83 0.78
C THR A 172 -12.54 6.04 1.37
N GLY A 173 -12.07 6.54 2.50
CA GLY A 173 -12.63 7.68 3.21
C GLY A 173 -11.57 8.72 3.55
N GLU A 174 -11.86 9.48 4.60
CA GLU A 174 -10.91 10.45 5.13
C GLU A 174 -9.70 9.77 5.75
N THR A 175 -8.53 10.36 5.54
CA THR A 175 -7.25 9.86 6.08
C THR A 175 -6.58 10.92 6.94
N SER A 176 -5.58 10.50 7.72
CA SER A 176 -4.72 11.42 8.43
C SER A 176 -4.04 12.42 7.48
N TRP A 177 -4.00 13.67 7.90
CA TRP A 177 -3.36 14.80 7.23
C TRP A 177 -1.83 14.73 7.20
N TRP A 178 -1.26 13.74 7.87
CA TRP A 178 0.17 13.49 8.01
C TRP A 178 0.52 12.06 7.59
N GLY A 179 1.79 11.81 7.26
CA GLY A 179 2.32 10.46 7.10
C GLY A 179 2.45 10.02 5.65
N LYS A 180 2.71 8.73 5.49
CA LYS A 180 3.06 8.13 4.20
C LYS A 180 1.86 7.41 3.63
N LYS A 181 1.61 7.63 2.33
CA LYS A 181 0.58 6.95 1.54
C LYS A 181 1.23 6.32 0.32
N THR A 182 0.60 5.31 -0.23
CA THR A 182 0.98 4.72 -1.52
C THR A 182 -0.10 5.07 -2.53
N ILE A 183 0.31 5.57 -3.69
CA ILE A 183 -0.55 5.68 -4.87
C ILE A 183 -0.26 4.44 -5.71
N MET A 184 -1.31 3.72 -6.08
CA MET A 184 -1.24 2.61 -7.01
C MET A 184 -2.15 2.85 -8.19
N ILE A 185 -1.64 2.59 -9.40
CA ILE A 185 -2.42 2.71 -10.63
C ILE A 185 -2.37 1.38 -11.36
N TYR A 186 -3.54 0.79 -11.56
CA TYR A 186 -3.70 -0.37 -12.41
C TYR A 186 -3.97 0.09 -13.84
N ALA A 187 -3.01 -0.11 -14.71
CA ALA A 187 -3.01 0.36 -16.08
C ALA A 187 -2.34 -0.67 -17.02
N PRO A 188 -3.00 -1.81 -17.26
CA PRO A 188 -2.41 -2.91 -18.04
C PRO A 188 -2.07 -2.50 -19.47
N GLY A 189 -2.80 -1.55 -20.05
CA GLY A 189 -2.51 -1.01 -21.39
C GLY A 189 -1.21 -0.20 -21.48
N TRP A 190 -0.57 0.10 -20.35
CA TRP A 190 0.73 0.79 -20.26
C TRP A 190 1.90 -0.12 -19.94
N ASN A 191 1.64 -1.43 -19.79
CA ASN A 191 2.66 -2.46 -19.70
C ASN A 191 3.19 -2.77 -21.09
N VAL A 192 4.32 -2.19 -21.47
CA VAL A 192 4.89 -2.28 -22.82
C VAL A 192 6.17 -3.10 -22.91
N ASP A 193 6.92 -3.23 -21.81
CA ASP A 193 8.15 -3.99 -21.73
C ASP A 193 8.02 -5.13 -20.70
N SER A 194 7.83 -6.35 -21.17
CA SER A 194 7.67 -7.50 -20.26
C SER A 194 8.97 -7.93 -19.54
N GLU A 195 10.10 -7.35 -19.90
CA GLU A 195 11.40 -7.68 -19.28
C GLU A 195 11.85 -6.62 -18.28
N LYS A 196 11.29 -5.42 -18.35
CA LYS A 196 11.66 -4.28 -17.51
C LYS A 196 10.41 -3.64 -16.94
N ARG A 197 10.55 -3.08 -15.76
CA ARG A 197 9.50 -2.28 -15.17
C ARG A 197 9.26 -1.02 -15.97
N ASP A 198 8.05 -0.90 -16.46
CA ASP A 198 7.59 0.29 -17.15
C ASP A 198 7.37 1.46 -16.18
N ARG A 199 7.22 2.66 -16.74
CA ARG A 199 7.02 3.88 -15.98
C ARG A 199 5.92 4.73 -16.58
N ILE A 200 5.13 5.37 -15.72
CA ILE A 200 4.08 6.31 -16.11
C ILE A 200 4.26 7.64 -15.39
N GLY A 201 3.77 8.71 -16.00
CA GLY A 201 3.82 10.05 -15.41
C GLY A 201 5.18 10.73 -15.43
N ALA A 202 6.18 10.15 -16.08
CA ALA A 202 7.55 10.70 -16.16
C ALA A 202 7.77 11.61 -17.37
N THR A 203 6.88 11.62 -18.33
CA THR A 203 7.00 12.40 -19.57
C THR A 203 5.81 13.32 -19.77
N ALA A 204 5.98 14.35 -20.60
CA ALA A 204 4.90 15.25 -20.96
C ALA A 204 3.76 14.54 -21.73
N GLU A 205 4.06 13.41 -22.36
CA GLU A 205 3.09 12.61 -23.10
C GLU A 205 2.11 11.84 -22.20
N SER A 206 2.43 11.69 -20.92
CA SER A 206 1.54 11.04 -19.95
C SER A 206 1.61 11.78 -18.63
N ALA A 207 1.17 13.03 -18.62
CA ALA A 207 1.28 13.91 -17.48
C ALA A 207 0.50 13.38 -16.27
N LEU A 208 1.21 13.08 -15.19
CA LEU A 208 0.62 12.77 -13.90
C LEU A 208 0.81 13.97 -12.96
N THR A 209 -0.28 14.50 -12.45
CA THR A 209 -0.29 15.65 -11.56
C THR A 209 -0.90 15.25 -10.23
N ILE A 210 -0.27 15.64 -9.13
CA ILE A 210 -0.78 15.45 -7.78
C ILE A 210 -0.97 16.83 -7.17
N THR A 211 -2.21 17.18 -6.84
CA THR A 211 -2.54 18.48 -6.23
C THR A 211 -3.05 18.28 -4.81
N SER A 212 -2.70 19.20 -3.92
CA SER A 212 -3.27 19.29 -2.57
C SER A 212 -3.94 20.63 -2.39
N ARG A 213 -5.16 20.63 -1.92
CA ARG A 213 -5.94 21.82 -1.60
C ARG A 213 -6.62 21.63 -0.26
N GLY A 214 -6.52 22.63 0.61
CA GLY A 214 -7.17 22.57 1.90
C GLY A 214 -6.88 23.78 2.78
N ASP A 215 -7.55 23.82 3.93
CA ASP A 215 -7.39 24.90 4.89
C ASP A 215 -5.98 24.88 5.51
N GLY A 216 -5.24 25.94 5.26
CA GLY A 216 -3.92 26.15 5.85
C GLY A 216 -2.74 25.67 5.04
N ASN A 217 -2.95 25.04 3.90
CA ASN A 217 -1.88 24.81 2.95
C ASN A 217 -1.81 25.89 1.87
N LYS A 218 -0.74 25.88 1.08
CA LYS A 218 -0.53 26.84 -0.02
C LYS A 218 -1.04 26.33 -1.36
N ASN A 219 -1.98 25.38 -1.38
CA ASN A 219 -2.43 24.72 -2.61
C ASN A 219 -1.24 24.16 -3.40
N ALA A 220 -0.66 23.10 -2.87
CA ALA A 220 0.53 22.50 -3.43
C ALA A 220 0.22 21.67 -4.68
N GLU A 221 1.13 21.65 -5.62
CA GLU A 221 1.08 20.83 -6.82
C GLU A 221 2.42 20.13 -7.03
N LEU A 222 2.37 18.83 -7.30
CA LEU A 222 3.45 18.03 -7.82
C LEU A 222 3.13 17.70 -9.28
N GLY A 223 3.86 18.34 -10.17
CA GLY A 223 3.83 17.93 -11.58
C GLY A 223 4.77 16.77 -11.86
N ILE A 224 4.99 16.52 -13.13
CA ILE A 224 6.12 15.71 -13.59
C ILE A 224 7.37 16.33 -13.02
N CYS A 225 8.05 15.61 -12.18
CA CYS A 225 9.33 16.05 -11.66
C CYS A 225 10.38 15.91 -12.76
N ASN A 226 10.72 17.00 -13.43
CA ASN A 226 11.60 17.04 -14.61
C ASN A 226 13.10 17.10 -14.29
N ASP A 227 13.49 16.95 -13.06
CA ASP A 227 14.91 16.79 -12.76
C ASP A 227 15.33 15.33 -12.99
N SER A 228 16.58 15.12 -13.31
CA SER A 228 17.17 13.84 -13.72
C SER A 228 16.95 12.65 -12.76
N ASN A 229 16.16 12.83 -11.72
CA ASN A 229 15.90 11.87 -10.66
C ASN A 229 14.40 11.56 -10.44
N SER A 230 13.48 12.16 -11.20
CA SER A 230 12.06 11.93 -11.03
C SER A 230 11.50 11.10 -12.17
N GLU A 231 11.22 9.89 -11.88
CA GLU A 231 10.96 8.88 -12.88
C GLU A 231 9.49 8.44 -12.95
N GLY A 232 8.57 9.24 -12.41
CA GLY A 232 7.13 8.93 -12.38
C GLY A 232 6.79 7.74 -11.47
N LEU A 233 5.66 7.09 -11.69
CA LEU A 233 5.30 5.85 -11.03
C LEU A 233 5.98 4.69 -11.74
N ILE A 234 6.51 3.74 -10.98
CA ILE A 234 7.19 2.55 -11.50
C ILE A 234 6.30 1.32 -11.35
N GLU A 235 6.36 0.44 -12.30
CA GLU A 235 5.68 -0.84 -12.25
C GLU A 235 6.15 -1.71 -11.07
N THR A 236 5.25 -2.43 -10.42
CA THR A 236 5.58 -3.28 -9.26
C THR A 236 6.50 -4.42 -9.63
N ASP A 237 6.20 -5.08 -10.76
CA ASP A 237 7.01 -6.12 -11.37
C ASP A 237 6.96 -5.97 -12.89
N PRO A 238 7.97 -6.41 -13.63
CA PRO A 238 7.87 -6.49 -15.09
C PRO A 238 6.58 -7.21 -15.50
N ASN A 239 5.82 -6.64 -16.40
CA ASN A 239 4.60 -7.24 -16.91
C ASN A 239 3.39 -7.31 -15.93
N SER A 240 3.37 -6.52 -14.85
CA SER A 240 2.25 -6.50 -13.89
C SER A 240 1.12 -5.56 -14.30
N GLY A 241 1.42 -4.54 -15.08
CA GLY A 241 0.48 -3.44 -15.38
C GLY A 241 0.05 -2.64 -14.15
N VAL A 242 0.75 -2.79 -13.02
CA VAL A 242 0.49 -2.12 -11.76
C VAL A 242 1.62 -1.17 -11.44
N PHE A 243 1.33 0.12 -11.40
CA PHE A 243 2.30 1.18 -11.14
C PHE A 243 2.11 1.75 -9.75
N TYR A 244 3.19 2.01 -9.03
CA TYR A 244 3.10 2.55 -7.69
C TYR A 244 4.06 3.70 -7.45
N GLY A 245 3.71 4.53 -6.48
CA GLY A 245 4.54 5.60 -5.96
C GLY A 245 4.21 5.91 -4.51
N ARG A 246 5.19 6.37 -3.75
CA ARG A 246 5.02 6.74 -2.35
C ARG A 246 4.88 8.25 -2.22
N LEU A 247 3.85 8.66 -1.50
CA LEU A 247 3.55 10.06 -1.23
C LEU A 247 3.62 10.29 0.29
N LYS A 248 4.37 11.30 0.70
CA LYS A 248 4.36 11.76 2.09
C LYS A 248 3.53 13.03 2.19
N PHE A 249 2.48 12.98 2.98
CA PHE A 249 1.76 14.17 3.42
C PHE A 249 2.66 14.92 4.41
N SER A 250 3.04 16.12 4.04
CA SER A 250 3.94 16.97 4.82
C SER A 250 3.12 18.10 5.38
N ALA A 251 2.65 17.90 6.59
CA ALA A 251 1.77 18.77 7.34
C ALA A 251 2.16 20.27 7.36
N MET A 252 1.21 21.11 7.75
CA MET A 252 1.47 22.50 8.11
C MET A 252 2.18 22.61 9.46
N ASP A 253 2.70 23.81 9.78
CA ASP A 253 3.23 24.15 11.11
C ASP A 253 2.10 24.14 12.15
N HIS A 254 2.23 23.33 13.19
CA HIS A 254 1.26 23.25 14.27
C HIS A 254 1.91 22.81 15.58
N ASP A 255 1.43 23.36 16.67
CA ASP A 255 1.75 23.02 18.05
C ASP A 255 0.68 22.02 18.53
N MET A 256 1.06 20.74 18.61
CA MET A 256 0.14 19.62 18.81
C MET A 256 -0.25 19.40 20.28
N ASN A 257 0.52 19.95 21.22
CA ASN A 257 0.29 19.79 22.65
C ASN A 257 0.11 21.10 23.40
N ASN A 258 0.08 22.22 22.66
CA ASN A 258 -0.09 23.57 23.16
C ASN A 258 1.00 24.01 24.17
N ASP A 259 2.23 23.57 23.95
CA ASP A 259 3.38 23.94 24.79
C ASP A 259 4.16 25.16 24.25
N GLY A 260 3.73 25.72 23.12
CA GLY A 260 4.37 26.81 22.41
C GLY A 260 5.46 26.39 21.43
N ILE A 261 5.71 25.08 21.30
CA ILE A 261 6.68 24.51 20.36
C ILE A 261 5.92 23.79 19.25
N LYS A 262 6.25 24.06 18.00
CA LYS A 262 5.62 23.39 16.87
C LYS A 262 6.27 22.02 16.62
N GLU A 263 5.55 20.93 16.84
CA GLU A 263 6.00 19.58 16.55
C GLU A 263 5.98 19.26 15.06
N THR A 264 5.04 19.87 14.32
CA THR A 264 5.03 19.77 12.88
C THR A 264 5.69 20.99 12.24
N LYS A 265 6.41 20.74 11.14
CA LYS A 265 6.99 21.80 10.32
C LYS A 265 6.53 21.62 8.89
N LEU A 266 6.18 22.74 8.28
CA LEU A 266 5.88 22.78 6.87
C LEU A 266 7.02 22.15 6.07
N GLY A 267 6.77 20.95 5.55
CA GLY A 267 7.78 20.19 4.82
C GLY A 267 7.95 20.63 3.38
N GLY A 268 7.09 21.52 2.91
CA GLY A 268 7.01 21.96 1.52
C GLY A 268 6.64 20.82 0.56
N THR A 269 6.40 21.20 -0.68
CA THR A 269 6.18 20.28 -1.79
C THR A 269 7.50 20.09 -2.53
N SER A 270 7.92 18.87 -2.72
CA SER A 270 9.18 18.57 -3.40
C SER A 270 9.19 17.19 -4.05
N CYS A 271 9.82 17.13 -5.20
CA CYS A 271 10.13 15.89 -5.90
C CYS A 271 11.58 15.44 -5.68
N LYS A 272 12.29 15.97 -4.70
CA LYS A 272 13.70 15.61 -4.51
C LYS A 272 13.83 14.15 -4.13
N ASN A 273 14.72 13.48 -4.89
CA ASN A 273 15.18 12.12 -4.67
C ASN A 273 14.08 11.06 -4.82
N SER A 274 13.38 11.08 -5.95
CA SER A 274 12.71 9.90 -6.44
C SER A 274 13.75 9.01 -7.14
N PRO A 275 13.55 7.72 -7.27
CA PRO A 275 12.28 7.04 -7.33
C PRO A 275 12.05 6.19 -6.09
N PHE A 276 10.90 6.27 -5.50
CA PHE A 276 10.20 5.24 -4.75
C PHE A 276 10.86 4.56 -3.53
N ASP A 277 12.15 4.64 -3.31
CA ASP A 277 12.75 4.42 -2.00
C ASP A 277 12.60 5.64 -1.10
N GLU A 278 12.42 6.81 -1.71
CA GLU A 278 12.10 8.06 -1.02
C GLU A 278 10.69 8.53 -1.40
N TYR A 279 10.10 9.38 -0.58
CA TYR A 279 8.74 9.85 -0.77
C TYR A 279 8.73 11.15 -1.54
N ALA A 280 7.89 11.26 -2.58
CA ALA A 280 7.43 12.56 -3.01
C ALA A 280 6.69 13.22 -1.85
N LYS A 281 6.95 14.51 -1.57
CA LYS A 281 6.30 15.24 -0.48
C LYS A 281 5.28 16.19 -1.07
N ILE A 282 4.10 16.22 -0.49
CA ILE A 282 3.08 17.21 -0.79
C ILE A 282 2.59 17.86 0.48
N GLU A 283 2.49 19.19 0.45
CA GLU A 283 1.98 19.96 1.56
C GLU A 283 0.49 19.68 1.77
N THR A 284 0.10 19.42 3.02
CA THR A 284 -1.28 19.22 3.44
C THR A 284 -1.63 20.21 4.54
N GLY A 285 -2.87 20.70 4.55
CA GLY A 285 -3.38 21.57 5.59
C GLY A 285 -4.12 20.81 6.68
N ARG A 286 -4.99 21.53 7.42
CA ARG A 286 -5.87 20.97 8.43
C ARG A 286 -6.90 20.03 7.80
N ASP A 287 -7.72 20.58 6.89
CA ASP A 287 -8.74 19.86 6.16
C ASP A 287 -8.55 20.08 4.67
N GLY A 288 -8.75 19.05 3.86
CA GLY A 288 -8.57 19.20 2.43
C GLY A 288 -8.60 17.89 1.65
N ALA A 289 -8.00 17.96 0.47
CA ALA A 289 -7.93 16.82 -0.42
C ALA A 289 -6.63 16.78 -1.22
N VAL A 290 -6.16 15.58 -1.46
CA VAL A 290 -5.10 15.29 -2.45
C VAL A 290 -5.76 14.62 -3.65
N THR A 291 -5.56 15.21 -4.82
CA THR A 291 -6.11 14.69 -6.07
C THR A 291 -4.99 14.27 -7.00
N VAL A 292 -5.07 13.05 -7.49
CA VAL A 292 -4.21 12.53 -8.57
C VAL A 292 -4.97 12.63 -9.86
N ASN A 293 -4.38 13.29 -10.85
CA ASN A 293 -4.86 13.34 -12.23
C ASN A 293 -3.80 12.74 -13.13
N TRP A 294 -4.21 11.83 -13.98
CA TRP A 294 -3.31 11.24 -14.96
C TRP A 294 -3.95 11.24 -16.35
N GLU A 295 -3.29 11.92 -17.27
CA GLU A 295 -3.64 11.89 -18.69
C GLU A 295 -3.08 10.61 -19.31
N TYR A 296 -3.90 9.55 -19.31
CA TYR A 296 -3.47 8.22 -19.76
C TYR A 296 -3.60 8.02 -21.27
N ASN A 297 -4.41 8.82 -21.95
CA ASN A 297 -4.52 8.83 -23.40
C ASN A 297 -4.49 10.28 -23.92
N PRO A 298 -3.30 10.77 -24.27
CA PRO A 298 -3.14 12.14 -24.76
C PRO A 298 -3.75 12.36 -26.16
N GLU A 299 -3.92 11.32 -26.96
CA GLU A 299 -4.52 11.43 -28.29
C GLU A 299 -6.02 11.79 -28.21
N ASP A 300 -6.72 11.25 -27.23
CA ASP A 300 -8.13 11.47 -26.97
C ASP A 300 -8.39 12.41 -25.78
N ASN A 301 -7.36 12.98 -25.16
CA ASN A 301 -7.42 13.79 -23.94
C ASN A 301 -8.15 13.06 -22.77
N LYS A 302 -7.96 11.75 -22.65
CA LYS A 302 -8.57 10.98 -21.56
C LYS A 302 -7.78 11.09 -20.28
N VAL A 303 -8.46 11.44 -19.21
CA VAL A 303 -7.88 11.62 -17.87
C VAL A 303 -8.60 10.73 -16.89
N VAL A 304 -7.84 10.06 -16.02
CA VAL A 304 -8.35 9.38 -14.84
C VAL A 304 -8.02 10.21 -13.61
N THR A 305 -8.98 10.33 -12.69
CA THR A 305 -8.83 11.16 -11.48
C THR A 305 -9.25 10.37 -10.25
N LYS A 306 -8.48 10.49 -9.20
CA LYS A 306 -8.85 9.98 -7.86
C LYS A 306 -8.51 11.03 -6.81
N THR A 307 -9.46 11.26 -5.90
CA THR A 307 -9.29 12.19 -4.78
C THR A 307 -9.32 11.44 -3.47
N LEU A 308 -8.43 11.82 -2.56
CA LEU A 308 -8.36 11.35 -1.19
C LEU A 308 -8.52 12.57 -0.26
N THR A 309 -9.53 12.56 0.60
CA THR A 309 -9.73 13.60 1.60
C THR A 309 -8.86 13.34 2.83
N TYR A 310 -8.44 14.40 3.47
CA TYR A 310 -7.77 14.37 4.76
C TYR A 310 -8.32 15.48 5.65
N GLY A 311 -8.31 15.25 6.95
CA GLY A 311 -8.83 16.22 7.90
C GLY A 311 -8.34 15.95 9.31
N TRP A 312 -8.55 16.93 10.18
CA TRP A 312 -8.50 16.77 11.61
C TRP A 312 -9.82 16.23 12.12
N SER A 313 -9.77 15.49 13.19
CA SER A 313 -10.93 14.91 13.85
C SER A 313 -10.96 15.33 15.32
N ILE A 314 -12.13 15.31 15.92
CA ILE A 314 -12.23 15.54 17.36
C ILE A 314 -11.78 14.27 18.07
N ALA A 315 -10.89 14.41 19.04
CA ALA A 315 -10.45 13.33 19.91
C ALA A 315 -11.62 12.78 20.76
N SER A 316 -11.43 11.58 21.28
CA SER A 316 -12.28 11.06 22.35
C SER A 316 -11.43 10.41 23.43
N ILE A 317 -11.86 10.57 24.68
CA ILE A 317 -11.24 9.95 25.83
C ILE A 317 -12.28 9.15 26.59
N GLU A 318 -11.91 7.97 27.11
CA GLU A 318 -12.84 7.08 27.81
C GLU A 318 -12.11 6.33 28.93
N PHE A 319 -12.75 6.13 30.06
CA PHE A 319 -12.31 5.15 31.04
C PHE A 319 -12.58 3.73 30.55
N LEU A 320 -11.81 2.75 31.00
CA LEU A 320 -12.02 1.36 30.59
C LEU A 320 -13.14 0.68 31.39
N GLU A 321 -13.42 1.17 32.57
CA GLU A 321 -14.47 0.64 33.44
C GLU A 321 -15.42 1.77 33.84
N ASP A 322 -16.68 1.45 34.03
CA ASP A 322 -17.71 2.40 34.46
C ASP A 322 -17.58 2.79 35.94
N GLU A 323 -16.88 1.97 36.73
CA GLU A 323 -16.60 2.18 38.14
C GLU A 323 -15.30 1.52 38.58
N TYR A 324 -14.63 2.10 39.58
CA TYR A 324 -13.40 1.58 40.15
C TYR A 324 -13.54 1.42 41.67
N PRO A 325 -13.26 0.22 42.23
CA PRO A 325 -13.32 0.03 43.63
C PRO A 325 -12.14 0.71 44.36
N LEU A 326 -12.38 1.38 45.46
CA LEU A 326 -11.35 1.94 46.33
C LEU A 326 -10.92 0.88 47.33
N ASP A 327 -9.84 0.17 47.01
CA ASP A 327 -9.24 -0.88 47.86
C ASP A 327 -7.74 -0.58 48.08
N GLY A 328 -7.48 0.34 49.00
CA GLY A 328 -6.14 0.89 49.28
C GLY A 328 -5.59 1.65 48.07
N LYS A 329 -4.95 0.95 47.12
CA LYS A 329 -4.40 1.55 45.92
C LYS A 329 -4.93 0.86 44.67
N THR A 330 -5.89 1.47 44.00
CA THR A 330 -6.52 0.91 42.82
C THR A 330 -5.99 1.56 41.54
N LYS A 331 -5.66 0.72 40.54
CA LYS A 331 -5.24 1.16 39.21
C LYS A 331 -6.43 1.55 38.38
N VAL A 332 -6.50 2.80 37.95
CA VAL A 332 -7.51 3.34 37.04
C VAL A 332 -6.91 3.42 35.63
N GLN A 333 -7.67 3.03 34.63
CA GLN A 333 -7.20 2.99 33.25
C GLN A 333 -8.16 3.76 32.33
N PHE A 334 -7.57 4.48 31.36
CA PHE A 334 -8.32 5.21 30.34
C PHE A 334 -7.61 5.12 28.98
N LYS A 335 -8.34 5.41 27.92
CA LYS A 335 -7.86 5.47 26.53
C LYS A 335 -8.11 6.83 25.93
N LEU A 336 -7.15 7.31 25.15
CA LEU A 336 -7.32 8.38 24.18
C LEU A 336 -7.44 7.78 22.77
N ASN A 337 -8.40 8.23 22.01
CA ASN A 337 -8.49 7.99 20.58
C ASN A 337 -8.30 9.32 19.85
N GLU A 338 -7.04 9.59 19.49
CA GLU A 338 -6.62 10.79 18.78
C GLU A 338 -6.01 10.35 17.44
N LYS A 339 -6.79 10.51 16.36
CA LYS A 339 -6.41 10.04 15.02
C LYS A 339 -5.35 10.91 14.39
N ASP A 340 -5.33 12.20 14.74
CA ASP A 340 -4.48 13.20 14.10
C ASP A 340 -3.01 13.08 14.50
N LEU A 341 -2.77 12.45 15.65
CA LEU A 341 -1.44 12.07 16.10
C LEU A 341 -0.93 10.75 15.51
N GLY A 342 -1.80 9.99 14.83
CA GLY A 342 -1.58 8.56 14.51
C GLY A 342 -0.32 8.21 13.73
N ASP A 343 0.20 9.10 12.90
CA ASP A 343 1.40 8.88 12.09
C ASP A 343 2.59 9.74 12.54
N MET A 344 2.47 10.46 13.64
CA MET A 344 3.54 11.29 14.20
C MET A 344 4.69 10.43 14.76
N PRO A 345 5.94 10.87 14.63
CA PRO A 345 7.06 10.21 15.30
C PRO A 345 6.91 10.27 16.82
N LYS A 346 7.32 9.19 17.47
CA LYS A 346 7.21 8.95 18.91
C LYS A 346 7.80 10.03 19.82
N ASP A 347 8.84 10.69 19.35
CA ASP A 347 9.69 11.63 20.09
C ASP A 347 9.28 13.09 19.87
N LYS A 348 8.08 13.33 19.33
CA LYS A 348 7.70 14.69 18.92
C LYS A 348 6.56 15.32 19.68
N VAL A 349 5.73 14.53 20.33
CA VAL A 349 4.56 15.06 21.07
C VAL A 349 4.49 14.40 22.45
N ASP A 350 4.64 15.18 23.49
CA ASP A 350 4.42 14.77 24.87
C ASP A 350 2.99 15.16 25.22
N LEU A 351 2.15 14.17 25.56
CA LEU A 351 0.79 14.41 26.01
C LEU A 351 0.70 14.37 27.52
N ASN A 352 -0.01 15.36 28.07
CA ASN A 352 -0.33 15.45 29.47
C ASN A 352 -1.83 15.41 29.66
N TYR A 353 -2.29 14.58 30.58
CA TYR A 353 -3.67 14.48 30.98
C TYR A 353 -3.84 15.05 32.37
N ARG A 354 -4.79 15.94 32.56
CA ARG A 354 -5.19 16.35 33.90
C ARG A 354 -6.20 15.34 34.41
N VAL A 355 -5.98 14.86 35.64
CA VAL A 355 -6.86 13.90 36.30
C VAL A 355 -7.21 14.45 37.68
N TRP A 356 -8.49 14.44 38.06
CA TRP A 356 -8.94 14.90 39.37
C TRP A 356 -10.13 14.09 39.87
N SER A 357 -10.48 14.25 41.13
CA SER A 357 -11.66 13.70 41.79
C SER A 357 -12.53 14.80 42.41
N ASP A 358 -13.74 14.46 42.85
CA ASP A 358 -14.58 15.39 43.59
C ASP A 358 -13.91 15.80 44.92
N SER A 359 -13.14 14.93 45.54
CA SER A 359 -12.40 15.20 46.77
C SER A 359 -11.06 15.89 46.60
N ASP A 360 -10.50 15.86 45.41
CA ASP A 360 -9.28 16.57 45.02
C ASP A 360 -9.41 17.24 43.64
N LEU A 361 -9.94 18.48 43.67
CA LEU A 361 -10.13 19.27 42.43
C LEU A 361 -8.81 19.77 41.82
N ALA A 362 -7.70 19.80 42.59
CA ALA A 362 -6.41 20.16 42.05
C ALA A 362 -5.88 19.07 41.13
N GLY A 363 -6.04 17.83 41.55
CA GLY A 363 -5.70 16.64 40.79
C GLY A 363 -4.20 16.48 40.56
N ILE A 364 -3.89 15.66 39.57
CA ILE A 364 -2.51 15.35 39.13
C ILE A 364 -2.42 15.50 37.61
N LEU A 365 -1.19 15.67 37.12
CA LEU A 365 -0.86 15.51 35.71
C LEU A 365 -0.30 14.10 35.48
N VAL A 366 -0.94 13.37 34.57
CA VAL A 366 -0.47 12.08 34.11
C VAL A 366 0.26 12.29 32.79
N GLU A 367 1.57 12.14 32.81
CA GLU A 367 2.38 12.20 31.62
C GLU A 367 2.20 10.91 30.81
N ALA A 368 1.92 11.02 29.54
CA ALA A 368 1.99 9.91 28.62
C ALA A 368 3.46 9.52 28.45
N THR A 369 3.95 8.59 29.29
CA THR A 369 5.28 8.04 29.09
C THR A 369 5.33 7.44 27.69
N GLN A 370 6.28 7.93 26.93
CA GLN A 370 6.48 7.74 25.50
C GLN A 370 6.82 6.29 25.10
N ASP A 371 5.99 5.35 25.41
CA ASP A 371 6.01 4.11 24.64
C ASP A 371 5.41 4.30 23.24
N GLY A 372 5.18 5.56 22.90
CA GLY A 372 5.21 6.22 21.60
C GLY A 372 4.40 5.57 20.52
N ASN A 373 3.26 5.07 20.79
CA ASN A 373 2.39 4.54 19.79
C ASN A 373 0.99 5.15 19.96
N TRP A 374 0.74 6.31 19.39
CA TRP A 374 -0.58 6.97 19.36
C TRP A 374 -1.69 6.08 18.78
N LYS A 375 -1.31 5.04 18.05
CA LYS A 375 -2.17 3.92 17.65
C LYS A 375 -2.41 2.96 18.80
N GLN A 376 -2.25 3.40 20.04
CA GLN A 376 -2.11 2.46 21.13
C GLN A 376 -3.37 1.74 21.51
N LYS A 377 -3.14 0.46 21.52
CA LYS A 377 -3.96 -0.53 22.18
C LYS A 377 -3.73 -0.60 23.69
N LYS A 378 -2.76 0.13 24.25
CA LYS A 378 -2.47 0.11 25.68
C LYS A 378 -3.07 1.33 26.36
N PRO A 379 -3.91 1.16 27.35
CA PRO A 379 -4.48 2.25 28.10
C PRO A 379 -3.43 2.98 28.92
N TYR A 380 -3.63 4.28 29.15
CA TYR A 380 -2.95 5.05 30.15
C TYR A 380 -3.47 4.69 31.53
N PHE A 381 -2.75 5.01 32.60
CA PHE A 381 -3.19 4.70 33.95
C PHE A 381 -2.66 5.66 34.97
N PHE A 382 -3.37 5.76 36.08
CA PHE A 382 -2.99 6.34 37.35
C PHE A 382 -3.53 5.47 38.46
N TYR A 383 -3.27 5.85 39.73
CA TYR A 383 -3.76 5.13 40.88
C TYR A 383 -4.65 6.04 41.69
N ILE A 384 -5.71 5.52 42.31
CA ILE A 384 -6.49 6.20 43.33
C ILE A 384 -6.16 5.62 44.70
N GLN A 385 -6.21 6.51 45.73
CA GLN A 385 -5.94 6.18 47.12
C GLN A 385 -6.72 7.09 48.07
N ASP A 386 -7.06 6.61 49.29
CA ASP A 386 -7.94 7.29 50.24
C ASP A 386 -7.24 7.87 51.47
N HIS A 387 -5.92 7.70 51.59
CA HIS A 387 -5.19 7.96 52.85
C HIS A 387 -4.01 8.92 52.74
N GLU A 388 -3.66 9.36 51.54
CA GLU A 388 -2.56 10.28 51.32
C GLU A 388 -2.98 11.34 50.28
N GLU A 389 -2.39 12.55 50.38
CA GLU A 389 -2.55 13.59 49.38
C GLU A 389 -2.05 13.13 48.02
N SER A 390 -2.63 13.69 46.99
CA SER A 390 -2.22 13.39 45.62
C SER A 390 -0.76 13.70 45.36
N ASN A 391 -0.06 12.75 44.74
CA ASN A 391 1.36 12.90 44.38
C ASN A 391 1.76 11.96 43.23
N GLY A 392 2.58 12.46 42.31
CA GLY A 392 3.00 11.68 41.15
C GLY A 392 1.81 11.11 40.37
N ASP A 393 1.74 9.78 40.21
CA ASP A 393 0.64 9.08 39.55
C ASP A 393 -0.47 8.65 40.53
N ASN A 394 -0.47 9.11 41.79
CA ASN A 394 -1.48 8.77 42.76
C ASN A 394 -2.42 9.95 42.99
N LEU A 395 -3.70 9.74 42.77
CA LEU A 395 -4.77 10.70 42.98
C LEU A 395 -5.50 10.35 44.27
N TYR A 396 -5.71 11.35 45.12
CA TYR A 396 -6.60 11.22 46.27
C TYR A 396 -8.06 11.15 45.82
N ALA A 397 -8.79 10.15 46.30
CA ALA A 397 -10.20 9.99 46.03
C ALA A 397 -10.91 9.32 47.22
N GLN A 398 -12.21 9.53 47.33
CA GLN A 398 -13.09 8.89 48.34
C GLN A 398 -14.15 8.03 47.67
N GLU A 399 -14.73 7.12 48.42
CA GLU A 399 -15.91 6.38 48.01
C GLU A 399 -17.06 7.34 47.66
N GLY A 400 -17.61 7.15 46.46
CA GLY A 400 -18.68 8.00 45.92
C GLY A 400 -18.20 9.18 45.09
N ASP A 401 -16.88 9.41 45.01
CA ASP A 401 -16.34 10.43 44.12
C ASP A 401 -16.55 10.08 42.64
N THR A 402 -16.65 11.14 41.85
CA THR A 402 -16.47 11.07 40.41
C THR A 402 -14.99 11.32 40.09
N LEU A 403 -14.41 10.47 39.28
CA LEU A 403 -13.10 10.70 38.67
C LEU A 403 -13.26 11.35 37.32
N TYR A 404 -12.37 12.26 37.02
CA TYR A 404 -12.34 12.98 35.76
C TYR A 404 -10.98 12.81 35.10
N VAL A 405 -10.95 12.69 33.79
CA VAL A 405 -9.75 12.79 32.97
C VAL A 405 -10.00 13.76 31.83
N GLU A 406 -9.12 14.72 31.66
CA GLU A 406 -9.19 15.77 30.63
C GLU A 406 -8.03 15.63 29.65
N TYR A 407 -8.35 15.75 28.39
CA TYR A 407 -7.42 15.92 27.29
C TYR A 407 -7.77 17.19 26.53
N VAL A 408 -6.80 18.03 26.25
CA VAL A 408 -6.97 19.24 25.47
C VAL A 408 -6.66 18.90 24.00
N ASP A 409 -7.71 18.79 23.19
CA ASP A 409 -7.59 18.57 21.76
C ASP A 409 -7.24 19.88 21.06
N THR A 410 -6.09 19.91 20.39
CA THR A 410 -5.55 21.05 19.64
C THR A 410 -5.70 20.88 18.13
N THR A 411 -6.24 19.74 17.68
CA THR A 411 -6.37 19.38 16.26
C THR A 411 -7.82 19.35 15.82
N LEU A 412 -8.50 20.48 15.97
CA LEU A 412 -9.92 20.56 15.65
C LEU A 412 -10.17 20.75 14.15
N PRO A 413 -11.18 20.08 13.56
CA PRO A 413 -11.58 20.31 12.17
C PRO A 413 -12.02 21.76 11.94
N ALA A 414 -12.05 22.22 10.68
CA ALA A 414 -12.46 23.59 10.37
C ALA A 414 -13.92 23.88 10.75
N ILE A 415 -14.73 22.82 10.71
CA ILE A 415 -16.16 22.90 11.05
C ILE A 415 -16.45 21.84 12.11
N GLY A 416 -16.95 22.31 13.25
CA GLY A 416 -17.37 21.47 14.35
C GLY A 416 -18.71 20.74 14.09
N PRO A 417 -19.08 19.81 14.99
CA PRO A 417 -20.27 18.96 14.81
C PRO A 417 -21.59 19.73 14.68
N ASN A 418 -21.67 20.92 15.27
CA ASN A 418 -22.88 21.75 15.25
C ASN A 418 -22.79 22.86 14.19
N GLY A 419 -21.76 22.82 13.32
CA GLY A 419 -21.54 23.82 12.26
C GLY A 419 -20.79 25.08 12.73
N GLU A 420 -20.25 25.08 13.93
CA GLU A 420 -19.33 26.13 14.40
C GLU A 420 -18.04 26.12 13.58
N GLN A 421 -17.48 27.31 13.35
CA GLN A 421 -16.20 27.44 12.67
C GLN A 421 -15.09 27.59 13.70
N TRP A 422 -14.13 26.68 13.66
CA TRP A 422 -12.96 26.71 14.52
C TRP A 422 -11.74 27.28 13.79
N SER A 423 -10.96 28.08 14.49
CA SER A 423 -9.65 28.51 14.04
C SER A 423 -8.64 27.40 14.30
N LYS A 424 -7.44 27.52 13.72
CA LYS A 424 -6.35 26.53 13.94
C LYS A 424 -5.73 26.62 15.34
N SER A 425 -6.01 27.68 16.06
CA SER A 425 -5.53 27.91 17.44
C SER A 425 -6.60 27.61 18.48
N ASP A 426 -7.81 27.21 18.05
CA ASP A 426 -8.85 26.82 19.00
C ASP A 426 -8.51 25.43 19.55
N THR A 427 -8.89 25.24 20.80
CA THR A 427 -8.73 23.97 21.53
C THR A 427 -10.06 23.55 22.09
N LEU A 428 -10.22 22.25 22.34
CA LEU A 428 -11.41 21.68 22.96
C LEU A 428 -11.02 20.77 24.11
N ASP A 429 -11.54 21.09 25.31
CA ASP A 429 -11.36 20.23 26.47
C ASP A 429 -12.28 19.01 26.37
N ILE A 430 -11.71 17.85 26.25
CA ILE A 430 -12.42 16.57 26.17
C ILE A 430 -12.32 15.90 27.54
N ILE A 431 -13.46 15.71 28.20
CA ILE A 431 -13.52 15.18 29.56
C ILE A 431 -14.29 13.86 29.57
N ALA A 432 -13.70 12.84 30.19
CA ALA A 432 -14.41 11.60 30.53
C ALA A 432 -14.56 11.48 32.06
N THR A 433 -15.58 10.76 32.49
CA THR A 433 -15.90 10.54 33.89
C THR A 433 -16.14 9.08 34.20
N THR A 434 -15.83 8.66 35.42
CA THR A 434 -16.16 7.35 36.00
C THR A 434 -16.38 7.50 37.51
N SER A 435 -16.91 6.51 38.18
CA SER A 435 -17.22 6.56 39.59
C SER A 435 -16.25 5.74 40.46
N VAL A 436 -16.08 6.16 41.72
CA VAL A 436 -15.37 5.42 42.76
C VAL A 436 -16.35 4.70 43.65
N THR A 437 -16.22 3.39 43.77
CA THR A 437 -17.09 2.55 44.61
C THR A 437 -16.36 2.00 45.82
N SER A 438 -17.12 1.44 46.77
CA SER A 438 -16.53 0.73 47.92
C SER A 438 -15.67 -0.47 47.42
N GLY A 439 -14.45 -0.56 47.93
CA GLY A 439 -13.57 -1.73 47.71
C GLY A 439 -14.01 -3.01 48.44
N TYR A 440 -15.00 -2.90 49.32
CA TYR A 440 -15.49 -4.06 50.06
C TYR A 440 -16.70 -4.68 49.36
N PRO A 441 -16.65 -5.95 48.98
CA PRO A 441 -17.83 -6.62 48.47
C PRO A 441 -18.93 -6.60 49.57
N TYR A 442 -20.08 -6.00 49.28
CA TYR A 442 -21.23 -6.12 50.14
C TYR A 442 -21.57 -7.59 50.33
N ILE A 443 -21.20 -8.16 51.51
CA ILE A 443 -21.63 -9.49 51.86
C ILE A 443 -23.12 -9.38 52.16
N THR A 444 -23.94 -9.67 51.19
CA THR A 444 -25.40 -9.84 51.38
C THR A 444 -25.58 -11.11 52.22
N LEU A 445 -25.65 -10.96 53.52
CA LEU A 445 -26.10 -12.03 54.42
C LEU A 445 -27.51 -12.40 54.03
N ARG A 446 -27.72 -13.53 53.37
CA ARG A 446 -29.04 -14.16 53.15
C ARG A 446 -29.46 -14.96 54.35
#